data_2c1990ce71c398af222635c5921cfea4
#
_entry.id   2c1990ce71c398af222635c5921cfea4
#
_cell.length_a   1.000
_cell.length_b   1.000
_cell.length_c   1.000
_cell.angle_alpha   90.00
_cell.angle_beta   90.00
_cell.angle_gamma   90.00
#
_symmetry.space_group_name_H-M   'P 1'
#
loop_
_entity.id
_entity.type
_entity.pdbx_description
1 polymer ?
#
loop_
_entity_poly.entity_id
_entity_poly.type
_entity_poly.pdbx_seq_one_letter_code
_entity_poly.pdbx_strand_id
1 'polypeptide(L)'
;MRFAVWGCRKAWGCRKDGEDLMRHAGIILISAFLLSGAALPKTGPVPAPRPSAGSGQPTPTPKPVTPPPGDAESLEKSGGEKKDGARAAQELPPSWKDDALDVGPVLTIEKENPKEYASCLSELKSLGAAFAEVDGIDDGKGCGIDKPIRVSAILPDVTLKPEGVMRCKAALALARWTKETAAPATRSAFGAETRIVALNQASTYICRLRNNAETGKISEHARGNAVDIASFTLSNDKTIEIQPRDEDGTLTGAFQRAVTASACLYFTTVLDPGSDAAHEDHLHLDVIERKNGYRYCR
;
A
#
# COMPACT_ATOMS: atom_id res chain seq x y z
N MET A 1 44.69 34.43 -42.48
CA MET A 1 44.09 35.31 -43.53
C MET A 1 42.73 35.78 -43.02
N ARG A 2 42.67 37.09 -42.79
CA ARG A 2 41.54 38.06 -43.00
C ARG A 2 40.19 37.67 -42.42
N PHE A 3 39.78 38.27 -41.29
CA PHE A 3 39.03 39.54 -41.12
C PHE A 3 37.70 39.59 -41.89
N ALA A 4 36.60 39.70 -41.14
CA ALA A 4 35.61 40.75 -41.38
C ALA A 4 34.69 40.90 -40.15
N VAL A 5 34.89 42.02 -39.52
CA VAL A 5 34.01 42.75 -38.59
C VAL A 5 33.00 43.54 -39.43
N TRP A 6 31.75 43.61 -39.03
CA TRP A 6 30.77 44.66 -39.32
C TRP A 6 29.60 44.43 -38.44
N GLY A 7 29.00 45.35 -37.70
CA GLY A 7 29.08 46.79 -37.72
C GLY A 7 27.75 47.24 -37.07
N CYS A 8 27.86 47.98 -36.02
CA CYS A 8 26.80 48.64 -35.26
C CYS A 8 26.25 49.83 -36.09
N ARG A 9 24.92 50.03 -36.16
CA ARG A 9 24.25 51.33 -36.38
C ARG A 9 22.97 51.37 -35.59
N LYS A 10 22.91 52.12 -34.53
CA LYS A 10 22.38 53.48 -34.28
C LYS A 10 21.08 53.81 -35.01
N ALA A 11 20.00 54.03 -34.26
CA ALA A 11 19.40 55.36 -34.19
C ALA A 11 18.17 55.45 -33.25
N TRP A 12 18.21 56.47 -32.45
CA TRP A 12 17.14 57.26 -31.88
C TRP A 12 16.41 56.66 -30.66
N GLY A 13 16.32 57.28 -29.49
CA GLY A 13 16.67 58.62 -29.05
C GLY A 13 16.65 58.68 -27.53
N CYS A 14 17.67 59.27 -26.98
CA CYS A 14 17.66 59.79 -25.60
C CYS A 14 16.64 60.92 -25.48
N ARG A 15 15.81 60.86 -24.47
CA ARG A 15 15.30 62.09 -23.90
C ARG A 15 15.45 62.01 -22.37
N LYS A 16 16.38 62.84 -21.93
CA LYS A 16 16.43 63.39 -20.58
C LYS A 16 15.37 64.46 -20.48
N ASP A 17 14.97 64.67 -19.30
CA ASP A 17 14.32 65.82 -18.68
C ASP A 17 13.10 65.31 -17.95
N GLY A 18 12.88 65.53 -16.75
CA GLY A 18 13.19 66.58 -15.83
C GLY A 18 12.17 66.47 -14.73
N GLU A 19 12.56 66.71 -13.59
CA GLU A 19 11.81 66.99 -12.37
C GLU A 19 10.33 67.30 -12.56
N ASP A 20 9.47 66.54 -11.89
CA ASP A 20 8.31 67.07 -11.24
C ASP A 20 8.06 66.41 -9.88
N LEU A 21 8.57 67.08 -8.92
CA LEU A 21 8.31 67.02 -7.52
C LEU A 21 6.91 67.60 -7.31
N MET A 22 5.91 66.83 -6.93
CA MET A 22 4.89 67.33 -6.00
C MET A 22 3.75 66.30 -5.77
N ARG A 23 3.66 65.95 -4.51
CA ARG A 23 2.41 65.84 -3.75
C ARG A 23 1.40 64.76 -4.15
N HIS A 24 1.56 63.60 -3.53
CA HIS A 24 0.44 62.99 -2.88
C HIS A 24 0.86 62.45 -1.52
N ALA A 25 0.60 63.23 -0.51
CA ALA A 25 0.59 62.79 0.88
C ALA A 25 -0.56 61.77 1.02
N GLY A 26 -0.24 60.50 0.81
CA GLY A 26 -1.10 59.37 1.13
C GLY A 26 -0.91 59.03 2.60
N ILE A 27 -1.92 59.33 3.36
CA ILE A 27 -2.08 59.02 4.78
C ILE A 27 -1.92 57.49 4.95
N ILE A 28 -0.78 57.05 5.44
CA ILE A 28 -0.59 55.71 5.97
C ILE A 28 -1.30 55.66 7.32
N LEU A 29 -2.54 55.19 7.30
CA LEU A 29 -3.23 54.76 8.50
C LEU A 29 -2.53 53.47 8.98
N ILE A 30 -1.58 53.63 9.90
CA ILE A 30 -1.04 52.54 10.68
C ILE A 30 -2.16 52.14 11.65
N SER A 31 -2.93 51.15 11.26
CA SER A 31 -3.81 50.43 12.17
C SER A 31 -2.93 49.65 13.13
N ALA A 32 -2.65 50.27 14.28
CA ALA A 32 -2.10 49.56 15.42
C ALA A 32 -3.13 48.54 15.91
N PHE A 33 -3.06 47.31 15.37
CA PHE A 33 -3.69 46.16 15.99
C PHE A 33 -3.04 45.99 17.37
N LEU A 34 -3.72 46.45 18.39
CA LEU A 34 -3.45 46.06 19.77
C LEU A 34 -3.67 44.55 19.84
N LEU A 35 -2.61 43.79 19.68
CA LEU A 35 -2.55 42.39 20.12
C LEU A 35 -2.72 42.42 21.65
N SER A 36 -3.95 42.37 22.11
CA SER A 36 -4.25 41.92 23.44
C SER A 36 -3.81 40.47 23.54
N GLY A 37 -2.57 40.26 23.92
CA GLY A 37 -2.03 38.97 24.29
C GLY A 37 -2.85 38.45 25.48
N ALA A 38 -3.84 37.64 25.23
CA ALA A 38 -4.42 36.81 26.26
C ALA A 38 -3.28 35.88 26.71
N ALA A 39 -2.68 36.21 27.85
CA ALA A 39 -1.71 35.36 28.49
C ALA A 39 -2.39 34.01 28.72
N LEU A 40 -1.94 32.96 28.03
CA LEU A 40 -2.37 31.60 28.31
C LEU A 40 -2.13 31.32 29.80
N PRO A 41 -3.07 30.69 30.49
CA PRO A 41 -2.88 30.32 31.88
C PRO A 41 -1.60 29.49 32.00
N LYS A 42 -0.73 29.86 32.93
CA LYS A 42 0.56 29.19 33.17
C LYS A 42 0.42 27.74 33.63
N THR A 43 -0.78 27.33 33.98
CA THR A 43 -1.13 25.94 34.34
C THR A 43 -2.37 25.56 33.58
N GLY A 44 -2.28 24.53 32.75
CA GLY A 44 -3.46 23.89 32.12
C GLY A 44 -4.36 23.21 33.18
N PRO A 45 -5.60 22.89 32.84
CA PRO A 45 -6.44 22.11 33.74
C PRO A 45 -5.73 20.82 34.11
N VAL A 46 -5.54 20.62 35.42
CA VAL A 46 -4.98 19.36 35.93
C VAL A 46 -5.97 18.26 35.58
N PRO A 47 -5.54 17.17 34.88
CA PRO A 47 -6.42 16.06 34.64
C PRO A 47 -6.99 15.56 35.96
N ALA A 48 -8.30 15.31 35.98
CA ALA A 48 -8.93 14.71 37.16
C ALA A 48 -8.20 13.39 37.51
N PRO A 49 -7.93 13.13 38.80
CA PRO A 49 -7.33 11.86 39.19
C PRO A 49 -8.15 10.72 38.61
N ARG A 50 -7.47 9.79 37.94
CA ARG A 50 -8.13 8.56 37.48
C ARG A 50 -8.79 7.92 38.70
N PRO A 51 -10.08 7.55 38.62
CA PRO A 51 -10.71 6.82 39.72
C PRO A 51 -9.81 5.63 40.08
N SER A 52 -9.41 5.55 41.35
CA SER A 52 -8.70 4.37 41.83
C SER A 52 -9.57 3.16 41.49
N ALA A 53 -8.99 2.19 40.78
CA ALA A 53 -9.65 0.95 40.47
C ALA A 53 -10.13 0.36 41.81
N GLY A 54 -11.43 0.47 42.04
CA GLY A 54 -12.05 -0.17 43.17
C GLY A 54 -11.79 -1.67 43.04
N SER A 55 -11.26 -2.25 44.08
CA SER A 55 -11.11 -3.69 44.27
C SER A 55 -12.46 -4.37 44.12
N GLY A 56 -12.85 -4.76 42.90
CA GLY A 56 -14.16 -5.36 42.66
C GLY A 56 -14.55 -5.61 41.22
N GLN A 57 -13.66 -5.37 40.25
CA GLN A 57 -13.96 -5.77 38.88
C GLN A 57 -13.62 -7.26 38.73
N PRO A 58 -14.58 -8.14 38.42
CA PRO A 58 -14.26 -9.55 38.19
C PRO A 58 -13.31 -9.64 36.99
N THR A 59 -12.15 -10.21 37.20
CA THR A 59 -11.24 -10.63 36.13
C THR A 59 -12.05 -11.54 35.21
N PRO A 60 -12.00 -11.34 33.86
CA PRO A 60 -12.59 -12.30 32.93
C PRO A 60 -11.97 -13.67 33.20
N THR A 61 -12.76 -14.62 33.61
CA THR A 61 -12.32 -16.01 33.76
C THR A 61 -11.93 -16.50 32.37
N PRO A 62 -10.70 -17.03 32.18
CA PRO A 62 -10.34 -17.65 30.90
C PRO A 62 -11.35 -18.75 30.58
N LYS A 63 -11.93 -18.74 29.39
CA LYS A 63 -12.76 -19.87 28.94
C LYS A 63 -11.90 -21.13 29.00
N PRO A 64 -12.42 -22.25 29.53
CA PRO A 64 -11.71 -23.51 29.46
C PRO A 64 -11.43 -23.87 28.01
N VAL A 65 -10.17 -23.99 27.65
CA VAL A 65 -9.75 -24.60 26.39
C VAL A 65 -9.98 -26.08 26.57
N THR A 66 -11.00 -26.62 25.96
CA THR A 66 -11.21 -28.07 25.83
C THR A 66 -10.16 -28.58 24.85
N PRO A 67 -9.25 -29.47 25.27
CA PRO A 67 -8.35 -30.12 24.30
C PRO A 67 -9.18 -31.03 23.38
N PRO A 68 -8.77 -31.18 22.12
CA PRO A 68 -9.41 -32.14 21.22
C PRO A 68 -9.23 -33.56 21.79
N PRO A 69 -10.18 -34.48 21.59
CA PRO A 69 -10.06 -35.85 22.08
C PRO A 69 -8.84 -36.52 21.41
N GLY A 70 -7.91 -36.90 22.23
CA GLY A 70 -6.81 -37.73 21.82
C GLY A 70 -7.26 -39.17 21.75
N ASP A 71 -7.15 -39.77 20.58
CA ASP A 71 -7.16 -41.22 20.46
C ASP A 71 -5.75 -41.73 20.71
N ALA A 72 -5.58 -42.36 21.85
CA ALA A 72 -4.42 -43.18 22.17
C ALA A 72 -4.72 -44.64 21.80
N GLU A 73 -3.64 -45.32 21.45
CA GLU A 73 -3.50 -46.80 21.26
C GLU A 73 -3.74 -47.27 19.83
N SER A 74 -2.80 -47.89 19.18
CA SER A 74 -1.91 -48.98 19.61
C SER A 74 -0.72 -49.13 18.66
N LEU A 75 0.45 -49.42 19.29
CA LEU A 75 1.65 -49.94 18.66
C LEU A 75 1.41 -51.43 18.31
N GLU A 76 1.52 -51.83 17.04
CA GLU A 76 2.09 -53.13 16.73
C GLU A 76 2.86 -53.12 15.40
N LYS A 77 4.03 -53.74 15.48
CA LYS A 77 5.01 -53.98 14.44
C LYS A 77 4.51 -55.00 13.43
N SER A 78 4.70 -54.75 12.17
CA SER A 78 5.07 -55.85 11.27
C SER A 78 5.69 -55.26 10.00
N GLY A 79 6.80 -55.84 9.63
CA GLY A 79 7.61 -55.42 8.49
C GLY A 79 7.14 -56.05 7.18
N GLY A 80 7.72 -55.50 6.13
CA GLY A 80 7.85 -56.28 4.86
C GLY A 80 7.12 -55.73 3.69
N GLU A 81 7.90 -55.35 2.73
CA GLU A 81 7.80 -55.65 1.29
C GLU A 81 7.50 -54.50 0.34
N LYS A 82 8.55 -54.17 -0.42
CA LYS A 82 8.50 -53.39 -1.64
C LYS A 82 7.64 -54.12 -2.68
N LYS A 83 6.69 -53.37 -3.25
CA LYS A 83 6.20 -53.68 -4.61
C LYS A 83 6.00 -52.37 -5.36
N ASP A 84 6.75 -52.25 -6.45
CA ASP A 84 6.52 -51.31 -7.54
C ASP A 84 5.13 -51.55 -8.10
N GLY A 85 4.33 -50.50 -8.13
CA GLY A 85 3.00 -50.50 -8.71
C GLY A 85 2.72 -49.18 -9.41
N ALA A 86 2.78 -49.17 -10.71
CA ALA A 86 2.35 -48.09 -11.58
C ALA A 86 0.96 -47.60 -11.14
N ARG A 87 0.89 -46.32 -10.76
CA ARG A 87 -0.39 -45.67 -10.43
C ARG A 87 -1.18 -45.45 -11.72
N ALA A 88 -2.12 -46.33 -11.98
CA ALA A 88 -3.12 -46.16 -13.01
C ALA A 88 -3.85 -44.84 -12.83
N ALA A 89 -4.03 -44.11 -13.92
CA ALA A 89 -4.87 -42.93 -13.98
C ALA A 89 -6.27 -43.31 -13.46
N GLN A 90 -6.67 -42.74 -12.34
CA GLN A 90 -8.04 -42.85 -11.86
C GLN A 90 -8.94 -42.09 -12.82
N GLU A 91 -9.74 -42.81 -13.60
CA GLU A 91 -10.86 -42.23 -14.33
C GLU A 91 -11.81 -41.57 -13.35
N LEU A 92 -12.09 -40.27 -13.57
CA LEU A 92 -13.09 -39.51 -12.84
C LEU A 92 -14.48 -40.16 -13.00
N PRO A 93 -15.31 -40.20 -11.95
CA PRO A 93 -16.63 -40.80 -12.01
C PRO A 93 -17.54 -40.09 -13.03
N PRO A 94 -18.43 -40.85 -13.73
CA PRO A 94 -19.22 -40.32 -14.85
C PRO A 94 -20.33 -39.30 -14.49
N SER A 95 -20.48 -38.91 -13.26
CA SER A 95 -21.59 -38.07 -12.79
C SER A 95 -21.45 -36.57 -13.06
N TRP A 96 -20.44 -36.12 -13.80
CA TRP A 96 -20.17 -34.70 -14.07
C TRP A 96 -20.80 -34.21 -15.39
N LYS A 97 -21.53 -35.05 -16.12
CA LYS A 97 -21.90 -34.72 -17.51
C LYS A 97 -23.30 -34.17 -17.72
N ASP A 98 -24.19 -34.19 -16.74
CA ASP A 98 -25.60 -33.88 -16.97
C ASP A 98 -26.29 -32.92 -15.99
N ASP A 99 -25.60 -32.36 -15.04
CA ASP A 99 -26.14 -31.19 -14.36
C ASP A 99 -25.85 -29.95 -15.21
N ALA A 100 -26.89 -29.44 -15.85
CA ALA A 100 -26.91 -28.07 -16.34
C ALA A 100 -26.67 -27.17 -15.12
N LEU A 101 -25.39 -27.00 -14.79
CA LEU A 101 -24.93 -26.14 -13.75
C LEU A 101 -25.55 -24.77 -14.05
N ASP A 102 -26.34 -24.29 -13.13
CA ASP A 102 -26.57 -22.86 -12.96
C ASP A 102 -25.20 -22.19 -13.06
N VAL A 103 -24.82 -21.86 -14.29
CA VAL A 103 -23.59 -21.09 -14.58
C VAL A 103 -23.85 -19.75 -13.99
N GLY A 104 -23.53 -19.61 -12.70
CA GLY A 104 -23.43 -18.33 -12.06
C GLY A 104 -22.70 -17.35 -13.00
N PRO A 105 -22.88 -16.04 -12.86
CA PRO A 105 -22.41 -15.07 -13.84
C PRO A 105 -20.97 -15.41 -14.25
N VAL A 106 -20.76 -15.57 -15.57
CA VAL A 106 -19.42 -15.82 -16.13
C VAL A 106 -18.50 -14.74 -15.58
N LEU A 107 -17.58 -15.12 -14.72
CA LEU A 107 -16.63 -14.20 -14.13
C LEU A 107 -15.66 -13.78 -15.24
N THR A 108 -15.90 -12.61 -15.80
CA THR A 108 -15.06 -12.01 -16.85
C THR A 108 -13.96 -11.16 -16.25
N ILE A 109 -12.85 -11.03 -16.98
CA ILE A 109 -11.78 -10.09 -16.66
C ILE A 109 -12.32 -8.67 -16.88
N GLU A 110 -12.18 -7.84 -15.86
CA GLU A 110 -12.56 -6.43 -15.93
C GLU A 110 -11.66 -5.69 -16.93
N LYS A 111 -12.29 -5.02 -17.91
CA LYS A 111 -11.58 -4.25 -18.93
C LYS A 111 -11.12 -2.90 -18.38
N GLU A 112 -9.91 -2.51 -18.74
CA GLU A 112 -9.38 -1.19 -18.41
C GLU A 112 -10.03 -0.10 -19.27
N ASN A 113 -10.42 1.01 -18.66
CA ASN A 113 -10.78 2.21 -19.40
C ASN A 113 -9.53 2.79 -20.07
N PRO A 114 -9.46 2.91 -21.41
CA PRO A 114 -8.24 3.33 -22.09
C PRO A 114 -7.69 4.70 -21.67
N LYS A 115 -8.59 5.65 -21.35
CA LYS A 115 -8.18 7.00 -20.93
C LYS A 115 -7.62 7.00 -19.51
N GLU A 116 -8.28 6.29 -18.60
CA GLU A 116 -7.83 6.16 -17.21
C GLU A 116 -6.50 5.41 -17.15
N TYR A 117 -6.37 4.34 -17.93
CA TYR A 117 -5.13 3.58 -18.03
C TYR A 117 -3.96 4.44 -18.53
N ALA A 118 -4.16 5.19 -19.64
CA ALA A 118 -3.13 6.08 -20.16
C ALA A 118 -2.74 7.20 -19.17
N SER A 119 -3.72 7.76 -18.46
CA SER A 119 -3.47 8.75 -17.40
C SER A 119 -2.68 8.15 -16.25
N CYS A 120 -3.04 6.93 -15.82
CA CYS A 120 -2.34 6.21 -14.77
C CYS A 120 -0.88 5.94 -15.13
N LEU A 121 -0.60 5.44 -16.34
CA LEU A 121 0.77 5.20 -16.82
C LEU A 121 1.59 6.49 -16.86
N SER A 122 0.99 7.58 -17.35
CA SER A 122 1.65 8.89 -17.41
C SER A 122 2.03 9.38 -16.02
N GLU A 123 1.13 9.24 -15.06
CA GLU A 123 1.37 9.67 -13.69
C GLU A 123 2.43 8.78 -12.99
N LEU A 124 2.30 7.46 -13.13
CA LEU A 124 3.26 6.52 -12.58
C LEU A 124 4.68 6.78 -13.12
N LYS A 125 4.78 7.06 -14.43
CA LYS A 125 6.04 7.47 -15.07
C LYS A 125 6.55 8.81 -14.51
N SER A 126 5.68 9.78 -14.27
CA SER A 126 6.06 11.08 -13.70
C SER A 126 6.59 10.97 -12.27
N LEU A 127 6.16 9.96 -11.52
CA LEU A 127 6.71 9.62 -10.21
C LEU A 127 8.09 8.95 -10.29
N GLY A 128 8.53 8.56 -11.49
CA GLY A 128 9.82 7.92 -11.73
C GLY A 128 9.82 6.41 -11.49
N ALA A 129 8.66 5.77 -11.50
CA ALA A 129 8.57 4.31 -11.41
C ALA A 129 9.15 3.64 -12.65
N ALA A 130 9.77 2.47 -12.47
CA ALA A 130 10.24 1.61 -13.54
C ALA A 130 9.27 0.44 -13.73
N PHE A 131 8.66 0.37 -14.90
CA PHE A 131 7.70 -0.67 -15.26
C PHE A 131 7.69 -0.95 -16.76
N ALA A 132 7.15 -2.09 -17.14
CA ALA A 132 6.88 -2.47 -18.53
C ALA A 132 5.43 -2.92 -18.66
N GLU A 133 4.77 -2.52 -19.75
CA GLU A 133 3.49 -3.12 -20.14
C GLU A 133 3.77 -4.54 -20.63
N VAL A 134 2.92 -5.49 -20.23
CA VAL A 134 3.02 -6.90 -20.62
C VAL A 134 1.69 -7.39 -21.17
N ASP A 135 1.70 -8.53 -21.84
CA ASP A 135 0.49 -9.10 -22.43
C ASP A 135 -0.59 -9.35 -21.38
N GLY A 136 -1.85 -9.24 -21.80
CA GLY A 136 -3.00 -9.52 -20.95
C GLY A 136 -2.96 -10.94 -20.38
N ILE A 137 -3.40 -11.10 -19.15
CA ILE A 137 -3.46 -12.39 -18.46
C ILE A 137 -4.91 -12.84 -18.41
N ASP A 138 -5.16 -14.09 -18.79
CA ASP A 138 -6.46 -14.76 -18.67
C ASP A 138 -6.24 -16.22 -18.23
N ASP A 139 -6.31 -16.45 -16.94
CA ASP A 139 -6.15 -17.78 -16.33
C ASP A 139 -7.52 -18.47 -16.11
N GLY A 140 -8.58 -17.89 -16.67
CA GLY A 140 -9.94 -18.43 -16.58
C GLY A 140 -10.60 -18.13 -15.22
N LYS A 141 -11.86 -18.52 -15.09
CA LYS A 141 -12.66 -18.39 -13.86
C LYS A 141 -12.65 -16.96 -13.25
N GLY A 142 -12.46 -15.92 -14.09
CA GLY A 142 -12.38 -14.53 -13.67
C GLY A 142 -11.03 -14.09 -13.12
N CYS A 143 -10.02 -14.95 -13.14
CA CYS A 143 -8.64 -14.58 -12.88
C CYS A 143 -8.01 -13.97 -14.12
N GLY A 144 -7.40 -12.80 -13.99
CA GLY A 144 -6.67 -12.16 -15.07
C GLY A 144 -6.61 -10.65 -14.97
N ILE A 145 -5.83 -10.05 -15.84
CA ILE A 145 -5.63 -8.62 -15.96
C ILE A 145 -5.66 -8.24 -17.44
N ASP A 146 -6.52 -7.30 -17.81
CA ASP A 146 -6.67 -6.84 -19.20
C ASP A 146 -5.40 -6.16 -19.73
N LYS A 147 -4.83 -5.25 -18.95
CA LYS A 147 -3.61 -4.50 -19.28
C LYS A 147 -2.66 -4.47 -18.10
N PRO A 148 -1.95 -5.59 -17.86
CA PRO A 148 -1.03 -5.65 -16.74
C PRO A 148 0.25 -4.87 -17.02
N ILE A 149 0.88 -4.39 -15.94
CA ILE A 149 2.23 -3.89 -15.94
C ILE A 149 3.11 -4.71 -15.02
N ARG A 150 4.36 -4.93 -15.42
CA ARG A 150 5.40 -5.50 -14.57
C ARG A 150 6.21 -4.36 -13.98
N VAL A 151 6.24 -4.28 -12.66
CA VAL A 151 6.86 -3.20 -11.91
C VAL A 151 8.14 -3.69 -11.25
N SER A 152 9.26 -3.03 -11.53
CA SER A 152 10.57 -3.30 -10.92
C SER A 152 10.99 -2.25 -9.89
N ALA A 153 10.51 -1.00 -10.05
CA ALA A 153 10.72 0.05 -9.05
C ALA A 153 9.47 0.94 -8.95
N ILE A 154 9.12 1.29 -7.73
CA ILE A 154 7.97 2.13 -7.42
C ILE A 154 8.30 3.63 -7.51
N LEU A 155 9.52 3.99 -7.15
CA LEU A 155 10.11 5.33 -7.26
C LEU A 155 11.54 5.18 -7.77
N PRO A 156 12.23 6.26 -8.21
CA PRO A 156 13.58 6.16 -8.76
C PRO A 156 14.56 5.40 -7.87
N ASP A 157 14.44 5.56 -6.56
CA ASP A 157 15.36 4.97 -5.58
C ASP A 157 14.71 3.86 -4.74
N VAL A 158 13.50 3.40 -5.10
CA VAL A 158 12.76 2.37 -4.35
C VAL A 158 12.37 1.22 -5.26
N THR A 159 13.11 0.12 -5.18
CA THR A 159 12.82 -1.10 -5.94
C THR A 159 11.64 -1.87 -5.34
N LEU A 160 10.90 -2.60 -6.17
CA LEU A 160 9.94 -3.63 -5.74
C LEU A 160 10.61 -4.99 -5.85
N LYS A 161 10.70 -5.74 -4.77
CA LYS A 161 11.40 -7.03 -4.71
C LYS A 161 10.50 -8.15 -4.20
N PRO A 162 10.36 -9.25 -4.96
CA PRO A 162 10.68 -9.36 -6.39
C PRO A 162 9.86 -8.40 -7.25
N GLU A 163 10.14 -8.28 -8.56
CA GLU A 163 9.27 -7.58 -9.49
C GLU A 163 7.87 -8.14 -9.41
N GLY A 164 6.86 -7.28 -9.56
CA GLY A 164 5.46 -7.69 -9.45
C GLY A 164 4.64 -7.35 -10.68
N VAL A 165 3.65 -8.20 -10.99
CA VAL A 165 2.68 -7.93 -12.06
C VAL A 165 1.36 -7.50 -11.43
N MET A 166 0.84 -6.35 -11.86
CA MET A 166 -0.38 -5.79 -11.31
C MET A 166 -1.05 -4.80 -12.28
N ARG A 167 -2.23 -4.32 -11.95
CA ARG A 167 -2.84 -3.18 -12.63
C ARG A 167 -2.10 -1.89 -12.32
N CYS A 168 -2.09 -0.97 -13.28
CA CYS A 168 -1.49 0.35 -13.09
C CYS A 168 -2.04 1.07 -11.86
N LYS A 169 -3.34 0.96 -11.58
CA LYS A 169 -4.00 1.61 -10.42
C LYS A 169 -3.40 1.16 -9.08
N ALA A 170 -3.10 -0.14 -8.93
CA ALA A 170 -2.45 -0.66 -7.72
C ALA A 170 -1.01 -0.16 -7.58
N ALA A 171 -0.24 -0.17 -8.67
CA ALA A 171 1.12 0.36 -8.69
C ALA A 171 1.17 1.86 -8.39
N LEU A 172 0.23 2.64 -8.94
CA LEU A 172 0.14 4.08 -8.68
C LEU A 172 -0.20 4.40 -7.22
N ALA A 173 -1.14 3.65 -6.64
CA ALA A 173 -1.47 3.78 -5.21
C ALA A 173 -0.24 3.47 -4.35
N LEU A 174 0.51 2.41 -4.68
CA LEU A 174 1.74 2.02 -3.99
C LEU A 174 2.82 3.10 -4.09
N ALA A 175 3.03 3.68 -5.29
CA ALA A 175 4.00 4.74 -5.51
C ALA A 175 3.67 6.02 -4.73
N ARG A 176 2.41 6.45 -4.75
CA ARG A 176 1.94 7.62 -4.00
C ARG A 176 2.07 7.40 -2.49
N TRP A 177 1.58 6.28 -1.97
CA TRP A 177 1.72 5.94 -0.56
C TRP A 177 3.18 5.92 -0.11
N THR A 178 4.05 5.28 -0.90
CA THR A 178 5.49 5.21 -0.58
C THR A 178 6.10 6.61 -0.53
N LYS A 179 5.83 7.45 -1.53
CA LYS A 179 6.40 8.80 -1.64
C LYS A 179 5.88 9.75 -0.55
N GLU A 180 4.56 9.74 -0.36
CA GLU A 180 3.87 10.80 0.40
C GLU A 180 3.77 10.48 1.89
N THR A 181 3.84 9.20 2.28
CA THR A 181 3.70 8.80 3.68
C THR A 181 4.79 7.88 4.19
N ALA A 182 5.09 6.75 3.51
CA ALA A 182 6.05 5.79 4.04
C ALA A 182 7.48 6.35 4.09
N ALA A 183 7.94 7.05 3.06
CA ALA A 183 9.26 7.66 3.05
C ALA A 183 9.42 8.79 4.08
N PRO A 184 8.47 9.72 4.27
CA PRO A 184 8.50 10.67 5.39
C PRO A 184 8.52 10.00 6.76
N ALA A 185 7.66 8.98 6.98
CA ALA A 185 7.62 8.23 8.24
C ALA A 185 8.95 7.55 8.55
N THR A 186 9.62 7.01 7.53
CA THR A 186 10.97 6.42 7.67
C THR A 186 11.98 7.43 8.20
N ARG A 187 12.02 8.63 7.62
CA ARG A 187 12.93 9.69 8.09
C ARG A 187 12.62 10.12 9.52
N SER A 188 11.35 10.20 9.86
CA SER A 188 10.91 10.58 11.22
C SER A 188 11.28 9.51 12.25
N ALA A 189 11.17 8.22 11.91
CA ALA A 189 11.42 7.13 12.83
C ALA A 189 12.92 6.76 12.94
N PHE A 190 13.68 6.85 11.84
CA PHE A 190 15.03 6.29 11.76
C PHE A 190 16.12 7.29 11.43
N GLY A 191 15.78 8.59 11.34
CA GLY A 191 16.70 9.68 11.07
C GLY A 191 16.58 10.23 9.64
N ALA A 192 16.89 11.52 9.48
CA ALA A 192 16.66 12.29 8.26
C ALA A 192 17.33 11.71 7.00
N GLU A 193 18.47 11.06 7.17
CA GLU A 193 19.24 10.45 6.07
C GLU A 193 18.80 9.01 5.74
N THR A 194 17.94 8.41 6.57
CA THR A 194 17.45 7.05 6.32
C THR A 194 16.33 7.07 5.29
N ARG A 195 16.45 6.23 4.27
CA ARG A 195 15.48 6.10 3.18
C ARG A 195 15.04 4.65 3.02
N ILE A 196 13.82 4.43 2.51
CA ILE A 196 13.41 3.14 1.96
C ILE A 196 14.14 2.99 0.62
N VAL A 197 14.78 1.85 0.38
CA VAL A 197 15.44 1.49 -0.87
C VAL A 197 14.77 0.30 -1.59
N ALA A 198 13.97 -0.48 -0.85
CA ALA A 198 13.14 -1.51 -1.44
C ALA A 198 11.86 -1.73 -0.64
N LEU A 199 10.79 -2.05 -1.34
CA LEU A 199 9.61 -2.71 -0.83
C LEU A 199 9.72 -4.19 -1.16
N ASN A 200 9.75 -5.04 -0.14
CA ASN A 200 9.80 -6.49 -0.34
C ASN A 200 8.36 -7.01 -0.31
N GLN A 201 7.88 -7.45 -1.48
CA GLN A 201 6.53 -7.94 -1.62
C GLN A 201 6.48 -9.45 -1.46
N ALA A 202 5.41 -9.96 -0.84
CA ALA A 202 5.13 -11.38 -0.70
C ALA A 202 4.29 -11.90 -1.88
N SER A 203 3.40 -11.04 -2.41
CA SER A 203 2.48 -11.44 -3.47
C SER A 203 2.00 -10.24 -4.28
N THR A 204 1.84 -10.44 -5.60
CA THR A 204 1.12 -9.54 -6.50
C THR A 204 0.05 -10.33 -7.24
N TYR A 205 0.13 -10.51 -8.57
CA TYR A 205 -0.83 -11.34 -9.28
C TYR A 205 -0.66 -12.82 -8.92
N ILE A 206 -1.76 -13.41 -8.48
CA ILE A 206 -1.89 -14.87 -8.28
C ILE A 206 -3.35 -15.27 -8.40
N CYS A 207 -3.67 -16.27 -9.27
CA CYS A 207 -5.02 -16.79 -9.42
C CYS A 207 -5.37 -17.69 -8.24
N ARG A 208 -6.16 -17.15 -7.29
CA ARG A 208 -6.65 -17.87 -6.11
C ARG A 208 -7.93 -17.25 -5.57
N LEU A 209 -8.64 -17.98 -4.74
CA LEU A 209 -9.71 -17.43 -3.93
C LEU A 209 -9.14 -16.70 -2.70
N ARG A 210 -9.94 -15.86 -2.05
CA ARG A 210 -9.56 -15.14 -0.85
C ARG A 210 -9.10 -16.10 0.25
N ASN A 211 -8.01 -15.76 0.93
CA ASN A 211 -7.41 -16.55 2.01
C ASN A 211 -7.10 -18.00 1.63
N ASN A 212 -6.81 -18.26 0.34
CA ASN A 212 -6.57 -19.61 -0.20
C ASN A 212 -7.71 -20.61 0.06
N ALA A 213 -8.94 -20.11 0.23
CA ALA A 213 -10.11 -20.95 0.45
C ALA A 213 -10.43 -21.82 -0.78
N GLU A 214 -11.06 -22.98 -0.58
CA GLU A 214 -11.50 -23.84 -1.66
C GLU A 214 -12.77 -23.32 -2.37
N THR A 215 -13.57 -22.52 -1.68
CA THR A 215 -14.80 -21.92 -2.19
C THR A 215 -14.90 -20.45 -1.78
N GLY A 216 -15.69 -19.68 -2.52
CA GLY A 216 -15.96 -18.28 -2.17
C GLY A 216 -15.54 -17.29 -3.25
N LYS A 217 -15.14 -16.08 -2.82
CA LYS A 217 -14.85 -14.98 -3.73
C LYS A 217 -13.41 -15.05 -4.26
N ILE A 218 -13.22 -14.65 -5.51
CA ILE A 218 -11.91 -14.44 -6.12
C ILE A 218 -11.16 -13.36 -5.33
N SER A 219 -9.85 -13.59 -5.11
CA SER A 219 -8.95 -12.63 -4.50
C SER A 219 -8.71 -11.41 -5.39
N GLU A 220 -8.45 -10.25 -4.81
CA GLU A 220 -8.05 -9.06 -5.57
C GLU A 220 -6.65 -9.22 -6.21
N HIS A 221 -5.81 -10.10 -5.68
CA HIS A 221 -4.58 -10.54 -6.35
C HIS A 221 -4.86 -11.16 -7.72
N ALA A 222 -5.88 -12.01 -7.81
CA ALA A 222 -6.27 -12.65 -9.06
C ALA A 222 -6.83 -11.69 -10.12
N ARG A 223 -7.09 -10.45 -9.73
CA ARG A 223 -7.51 -9.33 -10.60
C ARG A 223 -6.41 -8.30 -10.83
N GLY A 224 -5.23 -8.48 -10.22
CA GLY A 224 -4.12 -7.53 -10.25
C GLY A 224 -4.37 -6.24 -9.47
N ASN A 225 -5.36 -6.21 -8.60
CA ASN A 225 -5.73 -5.05 -7.79
C ASN A 225 -4.97 -4.97 -6.47
N ALA A 226 -4.21 -6.01 -6.09
CA ALA A 226 -3.62 -6.12 -4.77
C ALA A 226 -2.11 -6.35 -4.80
N VAL A 227 -1.45 -5.94 -3.72
CA VAL A 227 -0.06 -6.21 -3.41
C VAL A 227 0.08 -6.48 -1.91
N ASP A 228 0.86 -7.51 -1.56
CA ASP A 228 1.22 -7.83 -0.19
C ASP A 228 2.65 -7.35 0.08
N ILE A 229 2.84 -6.47 1.06
CA ILE A 229 4.16 -5.97 1.46
C ILE A 229 4.60 -6.68 2.73
N ALA A 230 5.67 -7.48 2.62
CA ALA A 230 6.23 -8.23 3.74
C ALA A 230 7.26 -7.43 4.55
N SER A 231 8.03 -6.55 3.91
CA SER A 231 9.03 -5.75 4.63
C SER A 231 9.50 -4.54 3.84
N PHE A 232 10.22 -3.66 4.53
CA PHE A 232 10.92 -2.49 3.98
C PHE A 232 12.42 -2.66 4.16
N THR A 233 13.20 -2.54 3.09
CA THR A 233 14.65 -2.43 3.18
C THR A 233 15.05 -0.96 3.22
N LEU A 234 15.87 -0.60 4.20
CA LEU A 234 16.34 0.77 4.42
C LEU A 234 17.75 0.97 3.86
N SER A 235 18.14 2.23 3.64
CA SER A 235 19.44 2.63 3.08
C SER A 235 20.65 2.30 3.97
N ASN A 236 20.41 1.89 5.20
CA ASN A 236 21.44 1.41 6.15
C ASN A 236 21.43 -0.12 6.30
N ASP A 237 20.92 -0.83 5.29
CA ASP A 237 20.79 -2.29 5.19
C ASP A 237 19.90 -2.96 6.26
N LYS A 238 19.17 -2.15 7.05
CA LYS A 238 18.16 -2.69 7.96
C LYS A 238 16.91 -3.07 7.19
N THR A 239 16.31 -4.19 7.56
CA THR A 239 15.00 -4.61 7.12
C THR A 239 13.99 -4.45 8.24
N ILE A 240 12.84 -3.86 7.93
CA ILE A 240 11.71 -3.74 8.84
C ILE A 240 10.66 -4.73 8.37
N GLU A 241 10.61 -5.88 9.01
CA GLU A 241 9.59 -6.90 8.76
C GLU A 241 8.23 -6.45 9.26
N ILE A 242 7.19 -6.73 8.49
CA ILE A 242 5.81 -6.57 8.92
C ILE A 242 5.43 -7.72 9.83
N GLN A 243 4.97 -7.40 11.02
CA GLN A 243 4.58 -8.38 12.03
C GLN A 243 3.63 -7.70 13.05
N PRO A 244 2.94 -8.43 13.95
CA PRO A 244 2.13 -7.82 14.98
C PRO A 244 2.93 -6.83 15.83
N ARG A 245 2.50 -5.56 15.88
CA ARG A 245 3.23 -4.46 16.57
C ARG A 245 2.29 -3.51 17.33
N ASP A 246 1.11 -3.95 17.69
CA ASP A 246 0.13 -3.09 18.36
C ASP A 246 0.64 -2.57 19.70
N GLU A 247 1.34 -3.42 20.45
CA GLU A 247 1.94 -3.09 21.74
C GLU A 247 3.43 -2.71 21.66
N ASP A 248 4.01 -2.64 20.44
CA ASP A 248 5.41 -2.26 20.25
C ASP A 248 5.58 -0.74 20.42
N GLY A 249 6.07 -0.33 21.60
CA GLY A 249 6.35 1.07 21.94
C GLY A 249 7.61 1.66 21.29
N THR A 250 8.33 0.91 20.46
CA THR A 250 9.52 1.39 19.76
C THR A 250 9.19 2.28 18.56
N LEU A 251 10.19 2.99 18.02
CA LEU A 251 10.05 3.74 16.78
C LEU A 251 9.72 2.81 15.58
N THR A 252 10.15 1.55 15.62
CA THR A 252 9.79 0.56 14.60
C THR A 252 8.30 0.24 14.65
N GLY A 253 7.74 0.02 15.85
CA GLY A 253 6.30 -0.17 16.01
C GLY A 253 5.51 1.08 15.60
N ALA A 254 5.97 2.27 16.01
CA ALA A 254 5.35 3.53 15.62
C ALA A 254 5.38 3.74 14.09
N PHE A 255 6.49 3.44 13.44
CA PHE A 255 6.64 3.47 11.99
C PHE A 255 5.62 2.55 11.31
N GLN A 256 5.56 1.26 11.70
CA GLN A 256 4.65 0.31 11.08
C GLN A 256 3.20 0.76 11.23
N ARG A 257 2.75 1.15 12.43
CA ARG A 257 1.39 1.66 12.63
C ARG A 257 1.09 2.90 11.78
N ALA A 258 2.05 3.83 11.66
CA ALA A 258 1.87 5.02 10.84
C ALA A 258 1.72 4.69 9.34
N VAL A 259 2.57 3.82 8.80
CA VAL A 259 2.49 3.44 7.37
C VAL A 259 1.25 2.61 7.09
N THR A 260 0.84 1.73 7.99
CA THR A 260 -0.41 0.96 7.89
C THR A 260 -1.63 1.89 7.87
N ALA A 261 -1.76 2.74 8.88
CA ALA A 261 -2.90 3.65 8.96
C ALA A 261 -2.99 4.60 7.76
N SER A 262 -1.84 5.13 7.31
CA SER A 262 -1.79 6.02 6.14
C SER A 262 -2.07 5.31 4.81
N ALA A 263 -1.86 4.01 4.70
CA ALA A 263 -2.17 3.25 3.50
C ALA A 263 -3.65 3.36 3.13
N CYS A 264 -4.53 3.50 4.12
CA CYS A 264 -5.97 3.71 3.91
C CYS A 264 -6.32 5.00 3.13
N LEU A 265 -5.40 5.96 2.98
CA LEU A 265 -5.59 7.14 2.14
C LEU A 265 -5.46 6.82 0.65
N TYR A 266 -4.74 5.77 0.30
CA TYR A 266 -4.39 5.39 -1.08
C TYR A 266 -5.07 4.10 -1.54
N PHE A 267 -5.26 3.15 -0.64
CA PHE A 267 -5.88 1.86 -0.88
C PHE A 267 -7.29 1.81 -0.30
N THR A 268 -8.13 0.99 -0.87
CA THR A 268 -9.52 0.82 -0.42
C THR A 268 -9.70 -0.38 0.51
N THR A 269 -8.72 -1.29 0.52
CA THR A 269 -8.55 -2.31 1.56
C THR A 269 -7.12 -2.23 2.09
N VAL A 270 -6.99 -2.26 3.39
CA VAL A 270 -5.73 -2.44 4.11
C VAL A 270 -5.99 -3.49 5.17
N LEU A 271 -5.28 -4.62 5.09
CA LEU A 271 -5.28 -5.64 6.13
C LEU A 271 -3.86 -5.73 6.68
N ASP A 272 -3.75 -5.68 7.99
CA ASP A 272 -2.46 -5.69 8.69
C ASP A 272 -2.35 -6.90 9.62
N PRO A 273 -1.18 -7.12 10.21
CA PRO A 273 -1.03 -8.07 11.29
C PRO A 273 -1.99 -7.78 12.43
N GLY A 274 -2.90 -8.72 12.68
CA GLY A 274 -3.98 -8.58 13.64
C GLY A 274 -5.38 -8.50 13.01
N SER A 275 -5.46 -8.27 11.68
CA SER A 275 -6.75 -8.32 10.98
C SER A 275 -7.33 -9.72 10.90
N ASP A 276 -6.52 -10.72 10.59
CA ASP A 276 -6.82 -12.15 10.64
C ASP A 276 -5.52 -12.98 10.52
N ALA A 277 -5.63 -14.29 10.76
CA ALA A 277 -4.47 -15.21 10.76
C ALA A 277 -3.75 -15.35 9.41
N ALA A 278 -4.33 -14.90 8.31
CA ALA A 278 -3.70 -14.94 6.99
C ALA A 278 -2.81 -13.71 6.72
N HIS A 279 -2.87 -12.67 7.56
CA HIS A 279 -2.22 -11.39 7.35
C HIS A 279 -1.24 -11.02 8.50
N GLU A 280 -0.72 -11.99 9.24
CA GLU A 280 0.16 -11.70 10.40
C GLU A 280 1.57 -11.24 10.02
N ASP A 281 2.03 -11.48 8.79
CA ASP A 281 3.40 -11.24 8.34
C ASP A 281 3.52 -10.30 7.13
N HIS A 282 2.42 -9.67 6.72
CA HIS A 282 2.42 -8.71 5.62
C HIS A 282 1.26 -7.71 5.71
N LEU A 283 1.38 -6.61 4.97
CA LEU A 283 0.28 -5.68 4.71
C LEU A 283 -0.37 -6.06 3.38
N HIS A 284 -1.62 -6.49 3.41
CA HIS A 284 -2.42 -6.62 2.18
C HIS A 284 -3.01 -5.27 1.81
N LEU A 285 -2.72 -4.81 0.60
CA LEU A 285 -3.12 -3.50 0.08
C LEU A 285 -3.85 -3.68 -1.24
N ASP A 286 -5.13 -3.31 -1.34
CA ASP A 286 -5.87 -3.40 -2.59
C ASP A 286 -6.65 -2.12 -2.95
N VAL A 287 -6.98 -2.00 -4.23
CA VAL A 287 -7.70 -0.85 -4.81
C VAL A 287 -9.09 -1.22 -5.33
N ILE A 288 -9.72 -2.27 -4.77
CA ILE A 288 -11.07 -2.66 -5.17
C ILE A 288 -12.05 -1.48 -5.01
N GLU A 289 -12.87 -1.23 -6.02
CA GLU A 289 -13.88 -0.20 -5.93
C GLU A 289 -15.09 -0.68 -5.12
N ARG A 290 -15.53 0.16 -4.18
CA ARG A 290 -16.71 -0.10 -3.36
C ARG A 290 -17.70 1.05 -3.48
N LYS A 291 -18.98 0.69 -3.35
CA LYS A 291 -20.07 1.69 -3.36
C LYS A 291 -19.81 2.77 -2.30
N ASN A 292 -20.11 4.01 -2.65
CA ASN A 292 -20.01 5.19 -1.77
C ASN A 292 -18.57 5.46 -1.24
N GLY A 293 -17.53 4.97 -1.93
CA GLY A 293 -16.14 5.20 -1.53
C GLY A 293 -15.73 4.53 -0.21
N TYR A 294 -16.48 3.51 0.23
CA TYR A 294 -16.18 2.79 1.47
C TYR A 294 -14.80 2.14 1.40
N ARG A 295 -14.03 2.31 2.48
CA ARG A 295 -12.72 1.70 2.67
C ARG A 295 -12.77 0.71 3.83
N TYR A 296 -12.08 -0.39 3.70
CA TYR A 296 -11.95 -1.42 4.72
C TYR A 296 -10.49 -1.49 5.16
N CYS A 297 -10.19 -0.87 6.29
CA CYS A 297 -8.84 -0.76 6.82
C CYS A 297 -8.82 -1.29 8.25
N ARG A 298 -8.07 -2.33 8.46
CA ARG A 298 -7.95 -3.02 9.76
C ARG A 298 -6.52 -3.50 9.96
#